data_176070765cc5f8b68377bc4baa25f9fe
#
_entry.id   176070765cc5f8b68377bc4baa25f9fe
#
_cell.length_a   1.000
_cell.length_b   1.000
_cell.length_c   1.000
_cell.angle_alpha   90.00
_cell.angle_beta   90.00
_cell.angle_gamma   90.00
#
_symmetry.space_group_name_H-M   'P 1'
#
loop_
_entity.id
_entity.type
_entity.pdbx_description
1 polymer ?
#
loop_
_entity_poly.entity_id
_entity_poly.type
_entity_poly.pdbx_seq_one_letter_code
_entity_poly.pdbx_strand_id
1 'polypeptide(L)'
;MAPSGSNPLGPVFQTVAAFSRRLLIAPDTAPDDHRLRPLLSLSLSPPAPPPPPPPPEVLKQKDAKVAPLTKEEVGRATWMLLHTIAAQFPDEPTRQQKRDAKELMALISRMYPCKECADHFKEVLKANPVQAGSQAEFSQWLCYVHNVVNRSLGKTIFPCQRVNARWGKLDCPDRACDLEGSNDIMPNR
;
A
#
# COMPACT_ATOMS: atom_id res chain seq x y z
N MET A 1 1.17 -44.60 13.13
CA MET A 1 2.33 -43.94 12.49
C MET A 1 1.78 -43.06 11.39
N ALA A 2 1.72 -41.73 11.62
CA ALA A 2 1.29 -40.74 10.64
C ALA A 2 2.53 -40.01 10.14
N PRO A 3 2.70 -39.74 8.82
CA PRO A 3 3.84 -38.98 8.32
C PRO A 3 3.65 -37.50 8.58
N SER A 4 4.67 -36.89 9.17
CA SER A 4 4.85 -35.46 9.38
C SER A 4 4.93 -34.75 8.03
N GLY A 5 3.92 -33.97 7.68
CA GLY A 5 3.93 -33.09 6.52
C GLY A 5 4.78 -31.85 6.77
N SER A 6 5.97 -31.83 6.22
CA SER A 6 6.82 -30.65 6.20
C SER A 6 6.23 -29.56 5.32
N ASN A 7 6.00 -28.40 5.91
CA ASN A 7 5.49 -27.19 5.24
C ASN A 7 6.59 -26.64 4.29
N PRO A 8 6.37 -26.56 2.97
CA PRO A 8 7.39 -26.14 2.00
C PRO A 8 7.74 -24.65 2.03
N LEU A 9 7.09 -23.84 2.88
CA LEU A 9 7.33 -22.40 2.96
C LEU A 9 8.26 -21.98 4.12
N GLY A 10 8.75 -22.92 4.93
CA GLY A 10 9.60 -22.67 6.08
C GLY A 10 10.93 -21.97 5.78
N PRO A 11 11.62 -22.20 4.64
CA PRO A 11 12.91 -21.58 4.37
C PRO A 11 12.86 -20.13 3.88
N VAL A 12 11.72 -19.65 3.37
CA VAL A 12 11.63 -18.32 2.72
C VAL A 12 11.59 -17.17 3.72
N PHE A 13 11.16 -17.41 4.95
CA PHE A 13 11.03 -16.36 5.96
C PHE A 13 12.27 -16.14 6.85
N GLN A 14 13.28 -16.99 6.77
CA GLN A 14 14.48 -16.87 7.63
C GLN A 14 15.60 -15.99 7.07
N THR A 15 15.52 -15.52 5.83
CA THR A 15 16.62 -14.77 5.18
C THR A 15 16.49 -13.24 5.28
N VAL A 16 15.46 -12.69 5.88
CA VAL A 16 15.26 -11.23 5.95
C VAL A 16 15.90 -10.56 7.17
N ALA A 17 16.35 -11.33 8.16
CA ALA A 17 16.86 -10.79 9.44
C ALA A 17 18.39 -10.50 9.46
N ALA A 18 19.16 -10.70 8.39
CA ALA A 18 20.63 -10.71 8.45
C ALA A 18 21.34 -9.58 7.69
N PHE A 19 20.67 -8.54 7.18
CA PHE A 19 21.32 -7.49 6.38
C PHE A 19 21.17 -6.07 6.93
N SER A 20 21.53 -5.87 8.19
CA SER A 20 21.65 -4.51 8.75
C SER A 20 22.84 -4.40 9.69
N ARG A 21 24.06 -4.50 9.16
CA ARG A 21 25.27 -3.95 9.81
C ARG A 21 26.38 -3.85 8.77
N ARG A 22 26.61 -2.66 8.27
CA ARG A 22 27.91 -2.00 7.98
C ARG A 22 27.71 -0.90 6.96
N LEU A 23 27.88 0.31 7.42
CA LEU A 23 28.67 1.36 6.73
C LEU A 23 28.75 2.59 7.63
N LEU A 24 29.79 2.60 8.46
CA LEU A 24 30.33 3.83 9.04
C LEU A 24 31.39 4.31 8.06
N ILE A 25 31.25 5.50 7.54
CA ILE A 25 32.32 6.25 6.87
C ILE A 25 32.36 7.65 7.46
N ALA A 26 33.55 8.02 7.87
CA ALA A 26 33.92 9.22 8.59
C ALA A 26 33.90 10.52 7.72
N PRO A 27 33.98 11.68 8.38
CA PRO A 27 33.82 12.98 7.70
C PRO A 27 35.12 13.44 7.06
N ASP A 28 34.98 14.06 5.88
CA ASP A 28 36.09 14.78 5.25
C ASP A 28 35.90 16.29 5.39
N THR A 29 36.99 16.92 5.78
CA THR A 29 37.17 18.31 6.14
C THR A 29 37.27 19.19 4.89
N ALA A 30 36.60 20.34 4.94
CA ALA A 30 36.72 21.43 3.96
C ALA A 30 37.99 22.27 4.20
N PRO A 31 38.53 22.95 3.22
CA PRO A 31 39.25 24.18 3.45
C PRO A 31 38.52 25.40 2.88
N ASP A 32 38.57 26.47 3.68
CA ASP A 32 38.20 27.86 3.36
C ASP A 32 38.88 28.38 2.11
N ASP A 33 38.13 29.13 1.27
CA ASP A 33 38.72 30.12 0.38
C ASP A 33 37.85 31.41 0.38
N HIS A 34 38.34 32.39 1.12
CA HIS A 34 37.83 33.74 1.14
C HIS A 34 38.20 34.48 -0.16
N ARG A 35 37.24 34.68 -1.07
CA ARG A 35 37.35 35.73 -2.09
C ARG A 35 36.19 36.71 -1.98
N LEU A 36 36.54 37.90 -1.48
CA LEU A 36 35.73 39.11 -1.52
C LEU A 36 35.36 39.45 -2.98
N ARG A 37 34.08 39.55 -3.27
CA ARG A 37 33.57 40.16 -4.51
C ARG A 37 32.85 41.47 -4.19
N PRO A 38 33.02 42.52 -5.01
CA PRO A 38 32.52 43.85 -4.74
C PRO A 38 31.00 43.94 -4.91
N LEU A 39 30.39 44.74 -4.05
CA LEU A 39 28.97 45.08 -4.02
C LEU A 39 28.56 45.82 -5.28
N LEU A 40 27.79 45.23 -6.17
CA LEU A 40 27.06 45.91 -7.23
C LEU A 40 25.71 46.35 -6.67
N SER A 41 25.48 47.65 -6.67
CA SER A 41 24.21 48.28 -6.36
C SER A 41 23.11 47.76 -7.28
N LEU A 42 22.19 46.99 -6.76
CA LEU A 42 20.95 46.59 -7.45
C LEU A 42 19.87 47.62 -7.11
N SER A 43 19.44 48.34 -8.12
CA SER A 43 18.28 49.22 -8.10
C SER A 43 17.03 48.38 -7.80
N LEU A 44 16.38 48.59 -6.64
CA LEU A 44 15.13 47.97 -6.29
C LEU A 44 13.99 48.62 -7.06
N SER A 45 13.55 48.01 -8.13
CA SER A 45 12.21 48.24 -8.66
C SER A 45 11.19 47.40 -7.85
N PRO A 46 10.03 47.94 -7.43
CA PRO A 46 9.05 47.17 -6.69
C PRO A 46 8.53 46.02 -7.55
N PRO A 47 8.28 44.82 -6.97
CA PRO A 47 7.73 43.71 -7.71
C PRO A 47 6.32 44.02 -8.20
N ALA A 48 6.04 43.68 -9.46
CA ALA A 48 4.71 43.80 -10.03
C ALA A 48 3.71 42.94 -9.24
N PRO A 49 2.46 43.38 -9.07
CA PRO A 49 1.44 42.58 -8.38
C PRO A 49 1.23 41.24 -9.12
N PRO A 50 0.95 40.14 -8.41
CA PRO A 50 0.68 38.85 -9.04
C PRO A 50 -0.57 38.95 -9.94
N PRO A 51 -0.59 38.24 -11.08
CA PRO A 51 -1.76 38.21 -11.95
C PRO A 51 -2.96 37.63 -11.18
N PRO A 52 -4.20 38.10 -11.46
CA PRO A 52 -5.38 37.56 -10.84
C PRO A 52 -5.51 36.05 -11.13
N PRO A 53 -6.03 35.24 -10.20
CA PRO A 53 -6.25 33.82 -10.44
C PRO A 53 -7.19 33.65 -11.64
N PRO A 54 -6.94 32.63 -12.50
CA PRO A 54 -7.85 32.33 -13.60
C PRO A 54 -9.25 32.04 -13.06
N PRO A 55 -10.32 32.45 -13.76
CA PRO A 55 -11.66 32.13 -13.34
C PRO A 55 -11.82 30.61 -13.24
N PRO A 56 -12.63 30.10 -12.28
CA PRO A 56 -12.85 28.67 -12.17
C PRO A 56 -13.40 28.16 -13.50
N GLU A 57 -12.63 27.35 -14.19
CA GLU A 57 -13.14 26.58 -15.32
C GLU A 57 -14.24 25.67 -14.77
N VAL A 58 -15.49 26.09 -14.97
CA VAL A 58 -16.63 25.19 -14.86
C VAL A 58 -16.35 24.06 -15.84
N LEU A 59 -15.91 22.92 -15.29
CA LEU A 59 -15.76 21.69 -16.03
C LEU A 59 -17.13 21.41 -16.68
N LYS A 60 -17.27 21.82 -17.94
CA LYS A 60 -18.35 21.31 -18.79
C LYS A 60 -18.09 19.82 -18.92
N GLN A 61 -18.62 19.05 -17.97
CA GLN A 61 -18.81 17.62 -18.18
C GLN A 61 -19.68 17.51 -19.44
N LYS A 62 -19.04 17.32 -20.59
CA LYS A 62 -19.71 16.74 -21.74
C LYS A 62 -20.34 15.46 -21.21
N ASP A 63 -21.65 15.29 -21.47
CA ASP A 63 -22.38 14.05 -21.28
C ASP A 63 -21.69 12.93 -22.10
N ALA A 64 -20.53 12.48 -21.61
CA ALA A 64 -19.90 11.29 -22.08
C ALA A 64 -20.82 10.16 -21.61
N LYS A 65 -21.49 9.48 -22.54
CA LYS A 65 -22.19 8.22 -22.28
C LYS A 65 -21.24 7.39 -21.40
N VAL A 66 -21.56 7.30 -20.11
CA VAL A 66 -20.79 6.49 -19.16
C VAL A 66 -20.92 5.04 -19.64
N ALA A 67 -19.85 4.53 -20.24
CA ALA A 67 -19.82 3.13 -20.65
C ALA A 67 -19.89 2.24 -19.41
N PRO A 68 -20.54 1.06 -19.49
CA PRO A 68 -20.54 0.11 -18.39
C PRO A 68 -19.10 -0.25 -17.97
N LEU A 69 -18.89 -0.43 -16.65
CA LEU A 69 -17.58 -0.83 -16.11
C LEU A 69 -17.15 -2.19 -16.68
N THR A 70 -15.90 -2.27 -17.07
CA THR A 70 -15.28 -3.53 -17.50
C THR A 70 -14.84 -4.38 -16.30
N LYS A 71 -14.69 -5.70 -16.52
CA LYS A 71 -14.13 -6.62 -15.50
C LYS A 71 -12.76 -6.16 -15.02
N GLU A 72 -11.94 -5.61 -15.90
CA GLU A 72 -10.60 -5.11 -15.63
C GLU A 72 -10.62 -3.87 -14.75
N GLU A 73 -11.56 -2.95 -14.96
CA GLU A 73 -11.72 -1.74 -14.13
C GLU A 73 -12.17 -2.10 -12.72
N VAL A 74 -13.17 -2.97 -12.60
CA VAL A 74 -13.60 -3.49 -11.30
C VAL A 74 -12.45 -4.20 -10.60
N GLY A 75 -11.69 -5.02 -11.32
CA GLY A 75 -10.53 -5.72 -10.76
C GLY A 75 -9.46 -4.76 -10.24
N ARG A 76 -9.09 -3.74 -11.02
CA ARG A 76 -8.11 -2.72 -10.59
C ARG A 76 -8.58 -1.96 -9.36
N ALA A 77 -9.84 -1.54 -9.32
CA ALA A 77 -10.41 -0.84 -8.17
C ALA A 77 -10.42 -1.72 -6.91
N THR A 78 -10.82 -2.98 -7.05
CA THR A 78 -10.84 -3.95 -5.95
C THR A 78 -9.44 -4.18 -5.38
N TRP A 79 -8.44 -4.46 -6.21
CA TRP A 79 -7.07 -4.67 -5.76
C TRP A 79 -6.47 -3.40 -5.13
N MET A 80 -6.79 -2.23 -5.66
CA MET A 80 -6.38 -0.96 -5.06
C MET A 80 -6.96 -0.82 -3.64
N LEU A 81 -8.27 -1.04 -3.47
CA LEU A 81 -8.93 -0.99 -2.16
C LEU A 81 -8.30 -2.00 -1.18
N LEU A 82 -8.16 -3.26 -1.59
CA LEU A 82 -7.63 -4.32 -0.72
C LEU A 82 -6.20 -4.02 -0.26
N HIS A 83 -5.32 -3.58 -1.17
CA HIS A 83 -3.96 -3.19 -0.80
C HIS A 83 -3.91 -1.96 0.10
N THR A 84 -4.82 -1.00 -0.10
CA THR A 84 -4.92 0.17 0.78
C THR A 84 -5.37 -0.26 2.18
N ILE A 85 -6.37 -1.14 2.30
CA ILE A 85 -6.80 -1.71 3.59
C ILE A 85 -5.62 -2.43 4.27
N ALA A 86 -4.88 -3.25 3.53
CA ALA A 86 -3.73 -3.96 4.09
C ALA A 86 -2.60 -3.02 4.54
N ALA A 87 -2.40 -1.89 3.84
CA ALA A 87 -1.41 -0.88 4.22
C ALA A 87 -1.80 -0.11 5.49
N GLN A 88 -3.11 0.05 5.76
CA GLN A 88 -3.64 0.67 6.98
C GLN A 88 -3.85 -0.33 8.13
N PHE A 89 -3.67 -1.63 7.88
CA PHE A 89 -3.87 -2.65 8.90
C PHE A 89 -2.90 -2.45 10.07
N PRO A 90 -3.30 -2.72 11.34
CA PRO A 90 -2.42 -2.51 12.49
C PRO A 90 -1.24 -3.48 12.50
N ASP A 91 -0.11 -3.04 13.07
CA ASP A 91 1.05 -3.91 13.32
C ASP A 91 0.72 -4.97 14.37
N GLU A 92 -0.11 -4.61 15.35
CA GLU A 92 -0.61 -5.51 16.40
C GLU A 92 -2.14 -5.61 16.34
N PRO A 93 -2.71 -6.34 15.37
CA PRO A 93 -4.15 -6.41 15.19
C PRO A 93 -4.82 -7.23 16.29
N THR A 94 -5.98 -6.77 16.71
CA THR A 94 -6.85 -7.49 17.65
C THR A 94 -7.35 -8.81 17.06
N ARG A 95 -7.87 -9.68 17.93
CA ARG A 95 -8.51 -10.92 17.46
C ARG A 95 -9.69 -10.66 16.53
N GLN A 96 -10.43 -9.54 16.75
CA GLN A 96 -11.54 -9.16 15.88
C GLN A 96 -11.04 -8.71 14.52
N GLN A 97 -10.07 -7.80 14.45
CA GLN A 97 -9.49 -7.33 13.19
C GLN A 97 -8.92 -8.47 12.33
N LYS A 98 -8.28 -9.46 12.96
CA LYS A 98 -7.82 -10.68 12.27
C LYS A 98 -8.98 -11.48 11.68
N ARG A 99 -10.12 -11.57 12.38
CA ARG A 99 -11.33 -12.21 11.86
C ARG A 99 -11.94 -11.42 10.72
N ASP A 100 -12.03 -10.11 10.87
CA ASP A 100 -12.60 -9.21 9.88
C ASP A 100 -11.82 -9.24 8.56
N ALA A 101 -10.49 -9.25 8.62
CA ALA A 101 -9.65 -9.41 7.43
C ALA A 101 -9.93 -10.74 6.70
N LYS A 102 -10.06 -11.84 7.45
CA LYS A 102 -10.40 -13.15 6.87
C LYS A 102 -11.80 -13.16 6.27
N GLU A 103 -12.77 -12.59 6.99
CA GLU A 103 -14.16 -12.52 6.54
C GLU A 103 -14.29 -11.60 5.31
N LEU A 104 -13.59 -10.48 5.26
CA LEU A 104 -13.55 -9.61 4.09
C LEU A 104 -13.12 -10.39 2.83
N MET A 105 -12.04 -11.16 2.91
CA MET A 105 -11.59 -11.97 1.77
C MET A 105 -12.62 -13.03 1.39
N ALA A 106 -13.26 -13.67 2.37
CA ALA A 106 -14.33 -14.64 2.15
C ALA A 106 -15.55 -13.98 1.51
N LEU A 107 -15.96 -12.79 1.94
CA LEU A 107 -17.06 -12.01 1.35
C LEU A 107 -16.76 -11.62 -0.10
N ILE A 108 -15.57 -11.11 -0.37
CA ILE A 108 -15.14 -10.79 -1.74
C ILE A 108 -15.26 -12.02 -2.63
N SER A 109 -14.82 -13.20 -2.18
CA SER A 109 -14.92 -14.45 -2.97
C SER A 109 -16.34 -14.94 -3.23
N ARG A 110 -17.34 -14.44 -2.48
CA ARG A 110 -18.75 -14.80 -2.65
C ARG A 110 -19.59 -13.74 -3.37
N MET A 111 -19.22 -12.47 -3.20
CA MET A 111 -20.02 -11.32 -3.66
C MET A 111 -19.42 -10.60 -4.87
N TYR A 112 -18.27 -11.05 -5.36
CA TYR A 112 -17.61 -10.39 -6.48
C TYR A 112 -18.50 -10.41 -7.73
N PRO A 113 -18.69 -9.26 -8.44
CA PRO A 113 -19.69 -9.14 -9.51
C PRO A 113 -19.34 -9.87 -10.81
N CYS A 114 -18.31 -10.70 -10.81
CA CYS A 114 -17.94 -11.59 -11.92
C CYS A 114 -17.83 -13.01 -11.35
N LYS A 115 -18.79 -13.87 -11.69
CA LYS A 115 -18.89 -15.23 -11.14
C LYS A 115 -17.60 -16.04 -11.36
N GLU A 116 -17.06 -16.06 -12.56
CA GLU A 116 -15.82 -16.78 -12.90
C GLU A 116 -14.64 -16.28 -12.04
N CYS A 117 -14.57 -14.93 -11.85
CA CYS A 117 -13.53 -14.30 -11.03
C CYS A 117 -13.69 -14.67 -9.55
N ALA A 118 -14.93 -14.70 -9.05
CA ALA A 118 -15.28 -15.08 -7.69
C ALA A 118 -14.89 -16.53 -7.41
N ASP A 119 -15.29 -17.44 -8.30
CA ASP A 119 -14.99 -18.88 -8.18
C ASP A 119 -13.47 -19.11 -8.21
N HIS A 120 -12.75 -18.49 -9.15
CA HIS A 120 -11.30 -18.57 -9.21
C HIS A 120 -10.64 -18.04 -7.92
N PHE A 121 -11.07 -16.86 -7.44
CA PHE A 121 -10.54 -16.29 -6.22
C PHE A 121 -10.81 -17.16 -4.99
N LYS A 122 -11.96 -17.82 -4.93
CA LYS A 122 -12.29 -18.78 -3.88
C LYS A 122 -11.31 -19.97 -3.84
N GLU A 123 -10.93 -20.51 -4.99
CA GLU A 123 -9.91 -21.58 -5.06
C GLU A 123 -8.53 -21.07 -4.67
N VAL A 124 -8.17 -19.83 -5.07
CA VAL A 124 -6.92 -19.18 -4.64
C VAL A 124 -6.88 -19.04 -3.11
N LEU A 125 -7.98 -18.63 -2.46
CA LEU A 125 -8.06 -18.51 -1.00
C LEU A 125 -7.99 -19.85 -0.27
N LYS A 126 -8.55 -20.91 -0.84
CA LYS A 126 -8.42 -22.27 -0.29
C LYS A 126 -6.97 -22.75 -0.27
N ALA A 127 -6.24 -22.49 -1.36
CA ALA A 127 -4.84 -22.86 -1.48
C ALA A 127 -3.92 -21.94 -0.66
N ASN A 128 -4.35 -20.72 -0.36
CA ASN A 128 -3.56 -19.70 0.32
C ASN A 128 -4.39 -19.05 1.44
N PRO A 129 -4.52 -19.70 2.61
CA PRO A 129 -5.26 -19.15 3.74
C PRO A 129 -4.78 -17.77 4.15
N VAL A 130 -5.71 -16.88 4.50
CA VAL A 130 -5.43 -15.47 4.84
C VAL A 130 -4.50 -15.38 6.04
N GLN A 131 -3.40 -14.65 5.85
CA GLN A 131 -2.42 -14.31 6.87
C GLN A 131 -2.62 -12.84 7.27
N ALA A 132 -3.05 -12.60 8.51
CA ALA A 132 -3.37 -11.27 9.03
C ALA A 132 -2.86 -11.14 10.48
N GLY A 133 -1.66 -11.63 10.75
CA GLY A 133 -1.02 -11.54 12.07
C GLY A 133 -0.50 -10.15 12.37
N SER A 134 -0.12 -9.39 11.32
CA SER A 134 0.38 -8.01 11.39
C SER A 134 0.11 -7.31 10.05
N GLN A 135 0.34 -5.97 10.01
CA GLN A 135 0.29 -5.19 8.77
C GLN A 135 1.24 -5.76 7.69
N ALA A 136 2.49 -5.99 8.07
CA ALA A 136 3.49 -6.51 7.15
C ALA A 136 3.10 -7.89 6.59
N GLU A 137 2.63 -8.79 7.44
CA GLU A 137 2.19 -10.12 7.04
C GLU A 137 1.00 -10.06 6.09
N PHE A 138 -0.02 -9.25 6.41
CA PHE A 138 -1.22 -9.12 5.58
C PHE A 138 -0.91 -8.49 4.21
N SER A 139 -0.07 -7.44 4.18
CA SER A 139 0.35 -6.81 2.93
C SER A 139 1.16 -7.74 2.03
N GLN A 140 2.08 -8.52 2.59
CA GLN A 140 2.88 -9.50 1.85
C GLN A 140 2.01 -10.64 1.33
N TRP A 141 1.14 -11.19 2.18
CA TRP A 141 0.20 -12.23 1.79
C TRP A 141 -0.71 -11.75 0.64
N LEU A 142 -1.27 -10.54 0.75
CA LEU A 142 -2.15 -9.98 -0.28
C LEU A 142 -1.42 -9.78 -1.60
N CYS A 143 -0.18 -9.29 -1.56
CA CYS A 143 0.66 -9.16 -2.76
C CYS A 143 0.93 -10.52 -3.41
N TYR A 144 1.23 -11.54 -2.62
CA TYR A 144 1.41 -12.90 -3.12
C TYR A 144 0.14 -13.42 -3.81
N VAL A 145 -1.00 -13.31 -3.16
CA VAL A 145 -2.31 -13.75 -3.70
C VAL A 145 -2.67 -12.99 -4.98
N HIS A 146 -2.44 -11.67 -5.02
CA HIS A 146 -2.62 -10.86 -6.22
C HIS A 146 -1.73 -11.38 -7.37
N ASN A 147 -0.49 -11.75 -7.08
CA ASN A 147 0.42 -12.33 -8.06
C ASN A 147 -0.01 -13.72 -8.54
N VAL A 148 -0.66 -14.53 -7.70
CA VAL A 148 -1.27 -15.80 -8.13
C VAL A 148 -2.36 -15.52 -9.18
N VAL A 149 -3.22 -14.53 -8.94
CA VAL A 149 -4.25 -14.11 -9.89
C VAL A 149 -3.63 -13.49 -11.16
N ASN A 150 -2.60 -12.64 -11.02
CA ASN A 150 -1.90 -12.07 -12.18
C ASN A 150 -1.33 -13.18 -13.08
N ARG A 151 -0.72 -14.19 -12.49
CA ARG A 151 -0.14 -15.33 -13.22
C ARG A 151 -1.20 -16.10 -14.00
N SER A 152 -2.36 -16.37 -13.38
CA SER A 152 -3.47 -17.06 -14.06
C SER A 152 -4.06 -16.27 -15.23
N LEU A 153 -3.91 -14.93 -15.19
CA LEU A 153 -4.37 -14.01 -16.24
C LEU A 153 -3.26 -13.65 -17.26
N GLY A 154 -2.08 -14.25 -17.16
CA GLY A 154 -0.94 -13.91 -18.02
C GLY A 154 -0.39 -12.49 -17.82
N LYS A 155 -0.68 -11.86 -16.68
CA LYS A 155 -0.21 -10.50 -16.34
C LYS A 155 1.15 -10.52 -15.65
N THR A 156 1.85 -9.39 -15.74
CA THR A 156 3.14 -9.20 -15.05
C THR A 156 2.99 -9.33 -13.54
N ILE A 157 3.91 -10.07 -12.91
CA ILE A 157 4.00 -10.20 -11.46
C ILE A 157 4.65 -8.97 -10.85
N PHE A 158 4.10 -8.50 -9.72
CA PHE A 158 4.66 -7.38 -8.96
C PHE A 158 5.69 -7.88 -7.93
N PRO A 159 6.86 -7.23 -7.77
CA PRO A 159 7.84 -7.59 -6.75
C PRO A 159 7.33 -7.19 -5.36
N CYS A 160 6.93 -8.17 -4.55
CA CYS A 160 6.27 -7.93 -3.25
C CYS A 160 7.17 -7.21 -2.22
N GLN A 161 8.50 -7.20 -2.40
CA GLN A 161 9.41 -6.38 -1.61
C GLN A 161 9.11 -4.87 -1.73
N ARG A 162 8.42 -4.46 -2.80
CA ARG A 162 8.04 -3.08 -3.07
C ARG A 162 6.58 -2.77 -2.73
N VAL A 163 5.87 -3.67 -2.05
CA VAL A 163 4.44 -3.49 -1.76
C VAL A 163 4.17 -2.19 -1.01
N ASN A 164 4.95 -1.88 0.02
CA ASN A 164 4.80 -0.64 0.80
C ASN A 164 5.18 0.63 0.03
N ALA A 165 6.05 0.52 -0.98
CA ALA A 165 6.38 1.66 -1.85
C ALA A 165 5.25 1.95 -2.85
N ARG A 166 4.43 0.97 -3.19
CA ARG A 166 3.31 1.12 -4.14
C ARG A 166 1.99 1.44 -3.44
N TRP A 167 1.73 0.81 -2.30
CA TRP A 167 0.52 0.95 -1.49
C TRP A 167 0.91 1.27 -0.05
N GLY A 168 1.62 2.39 0.16
CA GLY A 168 1.94 2.89 1.48
C GLY A 168 0.70 3.37 2.24
N LYS A 169 0.91 3.80 3.47
CA LYS A 169 -0.14 4.42 4.27
C LYS A 169 -0.70 5.65 3.55
N LEU A 170 -1.98 5.89 3.72
CA LEU A 170 -2.64 7.08 3.20
C LEU A 170 -2.04 8.33 3.85
N ASP A 171 -1.88 9.39 3.07
CA ASP A 171 -1.51 10.72 3.56
C ASP A 171 -2.74 11.37 4.19
N CYS A 172 -2.93 11.11 5.48
CA CYS A 172 -4.03 11.64 6.26
C CYS A 172 -3.49 12.45 7.44
N PRO A 173 -4.03 13.66 7.70
CA PRO A 173 -3.68 14.44 8.88
C PRO A 173 -3.84 13.60 10.16
N ASP A 174 -2.91 13.73 11.08
CA ASP A 174 -2.94 13.11 12.41
C ASP A 174 -3.19 11.59 12.41
N ARG A 175 -2.80 10.91 11.33
CA ARG A 175 -2.99 9.46 11.15
C ARG A 175 -4.47 9.01 11.21
N ALA A 176 -5.39 9.90 10.88
CA ALA A 176 -6.84 9.65 10.94
C ALA A 176 -7.32 8.48 10.05
N CYS A 177 -6.46 8.00 9.14
CA CYS A 177 -6.76 6.85 8.25
C CYS A 177 -6.15 5.53 8.72
N ASP A 178 -5.38 5.51 9.80
CA ASP A 178 -4.83 4.27 10.32
C ASP A 178 -5.95 3.45 10.99
N LEU A 179 -5.99 2.17 10.70
CA LEU A 179 -6.86 1.23 11.43
C LEU A 179 -6.18 0.93 12.77
N GLU A 180 -6.58 1.65 13.81
CA GLU A 180 -6.02 1.46 15.14
C GLU A 180 -6.23 0.03 15.62
N GLY A 181 -5.15 -0.64 16.02
CA GLY A 181 -5.22 -1.80 16.89
C GLY A 181 -5.73 -1.31 18.24
N SER A 182 -6.78 -1.89 18.78
CA SER A 182 -7.39 -1.38 20.01
C SER A 182 -6.42 -1.47 21.17
N ASN A 183 -5.75 -0.35 21.42
CA ASN A 183 -5.32 0.08 22.74
C ASN A 183 -6.38 1.02 23.34
N ASP A 184 -7.64 0.87 22.95
CA ASP A 184 -8.74 1.49 23.64
C ASP A 184 -8.87 0.85 25.03
N ILE A 185 -8.03 1.30 25.92
CA ILE A 185 -8.33 1.33 27.35
C ILE A 185 -9.55 2.25 27.41
N MET A 186 -10.76 1.66 27.49
CA MET A 186 -11.96 2.37 27.89
C MET A 186 -11.59 3.26 29.10
N PRO A 187 -11.79 4.57 29.05
CA PRO A 187 -11.70 5.36 30.26
C PRO A 187 -12.74 4.80 31.23
N ASN A 188 -12.25 4.29 32.34
CA ASN A 188 -13.05 3.78 33.45
C ASN A 188 -14.08 4.85 33.85
N ARG A 189 -15.37 4.55 33.64
CA ARG A 189 -16.48 5.28 34.25
C ARG A 189 -16.75 4.69 35.61
#